data_2ebb2ec0d4a577bb24b9693b5421ce8c
#
_entry.id   2ebb2ec0d4a577bb24b9693b5421ce8c
#
_cell.length_a   1.000
_cell.length_b   1.000
_cell.length_c   1.000
_cell.angle_alpha   90.00
_cell.angle_beta   90.00
_cell.angle_gamma   90.00
#
_symmetry.space_group_name_H-M   'P 1'
#
loop_
_entity.id
_entity.type
_entity.pdbx_description
1 polymer ?
#
loop_
_entity_poly.entity_id
_entity_poly.type
_entity_poly.pdbx_seq_one_letter_code
_entity_poly.pdbx_strand_id
1 'polypeptide(L)' 'VERSGFTRSYFLALFKKRCGEAPYARIMRLRLAKAKVLLRGTDYPVAKIAELCGFSSPNAFANVFRRDTGKTPGYFRRLN' A
#
# COMPACT_ATOMS: atom_id res chain seq x y z
N VAL A 1 6.29 16.23 4.92
CA VAL A 1 5.78 15.60 4.31
C VAL A 1 4.48 16.00 3.98
N GLU A 2 3.95 16.89 4.36
CA GLU A 2 2.86 17.25 4.11
C GLU A 2 2.72 17.70 2.85
N ARG A 3 3.30 18.51 2.37
CA ARG A 3 3.16 18.84 1.07
C ARG A 3 3.24 17.62 0.31
N SER A 4 3.35 16.54 0.93
CA SER A 4 3.50 15.34 0.18
C SER A 4 2.31 15.07 -0.73
N GLY A 5 1.13 15.50 -0.39
CA GLY A 5 0.00 15.30 -1.26
C GLY A 5 0.19 16.01 -2.58
N PHE A 6 0.59 17.23 -2.49
CA PHE A 6 0.83 18.05 -3.66
C PHE A 6 2.00 17.51 -4.46
N THR A 7 3.06 17.19 -3.77
CA THR A 7 4.25 16.68 -4.42
C THR A 7 3.96 15.37 -5.10
N ARG A 8 3.15 14.55 -4.47
CA ARG A 8 2.81 13.27 -5.03
C ARG A 8 2.07 13.40 -6.34
N SER A 9 1.12 14.31 -6.41
CA SER A 9 0.37 14.53 -7.63
C SER A 9 1.27 14.93 -8.76
N TYR A 10 2.15 15.84 -8.50
CA TYR A 10 3.08 16.33 -9.50
C TYR A 10 3.98 15.20 -9.97
N PHE A 11 4.46 14.43 -9.03
CA PHE A 11 5.35 13.33 -9.33
C PHE A 11 4.68 12.26 -10.17
N LEU A 12 3.45 11.95 -9.86
CA LEU A 12 2.71 10.95 -10.61
C LEU A 12 2.48 11.38 -12.05
N ALA A 13 2.17 12.64 -12.25
CA ALA A 13 1.95 13.16 -13.59
C ALA A 13 3.21 13.08 -14.41
N LEU A 14 4.34 13.43 -13.81
CA LEU A 14 5.60 13.40 -14.49
C LEU A 14 5.98 11.98 -14.85
N PHE A 15 5.84 11.11 -13.90
CA PHE A 15 6.22 9.73 -14.08
C PHE A 15 5.41 9.07 -15.18
N LYS A 16 4.13 9.30 -15.16
CA LYS A 16 3.25 8.74 -16.16
C LYS A 16 3.63 9.20 -17.56
N LYS A 17 4.01 10.46 -17.66
CA LYS A 17 4.41 11.02 -18.93
C LYS A 17 5.65 10.34 -19.47
N ARG A 18 6.56 9.99 -18.60
CA ARG A 18 7.80 9.39 -19.05
C ARG A 18 7.72 7.91 -19.30
N CYS A 19 7.06 7.20 -18.42
CA CYS A 19 7.02 5.75 -18.52
C CYS A 19 5.84 5.22 -19.30
N GLY A 20 4.82 5.98 -19.40
CA GLY A 20 3.66 5.52 -20.11
C GLY A 20 2.82 4.50 -19.39
N GLU A 21 3.17 4.18 -18.13
CA GLU A 21 2.36 3.26 -17.39
C GLU A 21 1.92 3.92 -16.09
N ALA A 22 0.92 3.36 -15.46
CA ALA A 22 0.34 3.96 -14.26
C ALA A 22 1.29 3.84 -13.08
N PRO A 23 1.90 4.92 -12.65
CA PRO A 23 2.81 4.87 -11.51
C PRO A 23 2.08 4.54 -10.21
N TYR A 24 0.80 4.86 -10.16
CA TYR A 24 0.03 4.54 -8.97
C TYR A 24 -0.03 3.03 -8.74
N ALA A 25 -0.23 2.28 -9.80
CA ALA A 25 -0.30 0.82 -9.68
C ALA A 25 1.02 0.27 -9.18
N ARG A 26 2.11 0.83 -9.66
CA ARG A 26 3.42 0.38 -9.25
C ARG A 26 3.68 0.69 -7.78
N ILE A 27 3.34 1.90 -7.37
CA ILE A 27 3.51 2.29 -5.98
C ILE A 27 2.64 1.41 -5.07
N MET A 28 1.43 1.13 -5.50
CA MET A 28 0.53 0.32 -4.72
C MET A 28 1.05 -1.10 -4.57
N ARG A 29 1.64 -1.63 -5.64
CA ARG A 29 2.21 -2.95 -5.58
C ARG A 29 3.37 -3.04 -4.59
N LEU A 30 4.19 -2.01 -4.56
CA LEU A 30 5.29 -1.95 -3.62
C LEU A 30 4.79 -1.86 -2.18
N ARG A 31 3.74 -1.08 -1.98
CA ARG A 31 3.16 -0.95 -0.64
C ARG A 31 2.58 -2.27 -0.17
N LEU A 32 1.94 -3.00 -1.06
CA LEU A 32 1.36 -4.28 -0.70
C LEU A 32 2.44 -5.32 -0.43
N ALA A 33 3.53 -5.27 -1.18
CA ALA A 33 4.64 -6.18 -0.95
C ALA A 33 5.22 -5.96 0.44
N LYS A 34 5.39 -4.70 0.82
CA LYS A 34 5.90 -4.38 2.14
C LYS A 34 4.92 -4.85 3.22
N ALA A 35 3.62 -4.68 2.95
CA ALA A 35 2.62 -5.10 3.91
C ALA A 35 2.66 -6.59 4.14
N LYS A 36 2.86 -7.37 3.09
CA LYS A 36 2.94 -8.81 3.24
C LYS A 36 4.12 -9.22 4.11
N VAL A 37 5.25 -8.56 3.92
CA VAL A 37 6.41 -8.83 4.74
C VAL A 37 6.14 -8.52 6.20
N LEU A 38 5.52 -7.39 6.46
CA LEU A 38 5.21 -7.00 7.83
C LEU A 38 4.16 -7.89 8.48
N LEU A 39 3.19 -8.33 7.69
CA LEU A 39 2.17 -9.21 8.22
C LEU A 39 2.75 -10.54 8.66
N ARG A 40 3.72 -11.02 7.95
CA ARG A 40 4.33 -12.30 8.28
C ARG A 40 5.46 -12.19 9.28
N GLY A 41 6.21 -11.12 9.23
CA GLY A 41 7.41 -10.99 10.02
C GLY A 41 7.28 -10.23 11.33
N THR A 42 6.11 -9.64 11.60
CA THR A 42 5.95 -8.87 12.82
C THR A 42 4.60 -9.14 13.44
N ASP A 43 4.45 -8.66 14.68
CA ASP A 43 3.16 -8.74 15.37
C ASP A 43 2.44 -7.40 15.34
N TYR A 44 2.86 -6.49 14.50
CA TYR A 44 2.23 -5.19 14.42
C TYR A 44 0.75 -5.34 14.11
N PRO A 45 -0.09 -4.51 14.73
CA PRO A 45 -1.50 -4.50 14.38
C PRO A 45 -1.68 -4.13 12.91
N VAL A 46 -2.75 -4.58 12.30
CA VAL A 46 -3.02 -4.27 10.91
C VAL A 46 -3.07 -2.75 10.69
N ALA A 47 -3.64 -2.02 11.65
CA ALA A 47 -3.69 -0.56 11.53
C ALA A 47 -2.29 0.04 11.45
N LYS A 48 -1.37 -0.49 12.23
CA LYS A 48 0.00 0.01 12.23
C LYS A 48 0.66 -0.29 10.89
N ILE A 49 0.44 -1.47 10.37
CA ILE A 49 1.01 -1.85 9.08
C ILE A 49 0.47 -0.97 7.97
N ALA A 50 -0.83 -0.66 8.01
CA ALA A 50 -1.42 0.23 7.02
C ALA A 50 -0.72 1.58 7.03
N GLU A 51 -0.46 2.08 8.22
CA GLU A 51 0.20 3.36 8.37
C GLU A 51 1.64 3.31 7.83
N LEU A 52 2.35 2.27 8.20
CA LEU A 52 3.74 2.12 7.78
C LEU A 52 3.87 1.96 6.27
N CYS A 53 2.84 1.41 5.65
CA CYS A 53 2.87 1.20 4.21
C CYS A 53 2.30 2.38 3.43
N GLY A 54 1.89 3.44 4.12
CA GLY A 54 1.47 4.64 3.43
C GLY A 54 0.01 4.70 3.05
N PHE A 55 -0.82 3.90 3.65
CA PHE A 55 -2.26 3.96 3.37
C PHE A 55 -2.91 5.00 4.27
N SER A 56 -3.97 5.62 3.76
CA SER A 56 -4.62 6.69 4.49
C SER A 56 -5.43 6.18 5.68
N SER A 57 -5.85 4.94 5.66
CA SER A 57 -6.59 4.37 6.77
C SER A 57 -6.50 2.85 6.73
N PRO A 58 -6.76 2.19 7.85
CA PRO A 58 -6.77 0.72 7.85
C PRO A 58 -7.81 0.15 6.89
N ASN A 59 -8.93 0.84 6.73
CA ASN A 59 -9.96 0.40 5.82
C ASN A 59 -9.49 0.46 4.37
N ALA A 60 -8.83 1.54 4.01
CA ALA A 60 -8.31 1.68 2.66
C ALA A 60 -7.32 0.56 2.38
N PHE A 61 -6.46 0.30 3.34
CA PHE A 61 -5.47 -0.76 3.22
C PHE A 61 -6.14 -2.11 3.04
N ALA A 62 -7.11 -2.41 3.90
CA ALA A 62 -7.78 -3.70 3.85
C ALA A 62 -8.49 -3.91 2.52
N ASN A 63 -9.14 -2.88 2.01
CA ASN A 63 -9.84 -2.98 0.74
C ASN A 63 -8.89 -3.26 -0.41
N VAL A 64 -7.79 -2.53 -0.45
CA VAL A 64 -6.82 -2.70 -1.52
C VAL A 64 -6.16 -4.07 -1.41
N PHE A 65 -5.79 -4.46 -0.20
CA PHE A 65 -5.13 -5.73 0.04
C PHE A 65 -6.05 -6.89 -0.38
N ARG A 66 -7.30 -6.80 0.02
CA ARG A 66 -8.26 -7.85 -0.31
C ARG A 66 -8.50 -7.92 -1.81
N ARG A 67 -8.54 -6.78 -2.47
CA ARG A 67 -8.74 -6.75 -3.91
C ARG A 67 -7.56 -7.39 -4.64
N ASP A 68 -6.37 -7.16 -4.13
CA ASP A 68 -5.18 -7.69 -4.78
C ASP A 68 -4.94 -9.17 -4.48
N THR A 69 -5.13 -9.58 -3.23
CA THR A 69 -4.80 -10.95 -2.83
C THR A 69 -6.01 -11.85 -2.68
N GLY A 70 -7.19 -11.27 -2.61
CA GLY A 70 -8.40 -12.05 -2.36
C GLY A 70 -8.63 -12.33 -0.89
N LYS A 71 -7.78 -11.83 -0.02
CA LYS A 71 -7.88 -12.09 1.41
C LYS A 71 -7.68 -10.81 2.20
N THR A 72 -8.30 -10.72 3.37
CA THR A 72 -8.07 -9.59 4.24
C THR A 72 -6.68 -9.71 4.85
N PRO A 73 -6.10 -8.59 5.29
CA PRO A 73 -4.78 -8.66 5.91
C PRO A 73 -4.75 -9.56 7.14
N GLY A 74 -5.79 -9.51 7.96
CA GLY A 74 -5.84 -10.35 9.14
C GLY A 74 -5.90 -11.83 8.80
N TYR A 75 -6.65 -12.16 7.78
CA TYR A 75 -6.75 -13.54 7.34
C TYR A 75 -5.43 -14.01 6.74
N PHE A 76 -4.83 -13.12 5.95
CA PHE A 76 -3.55 -13.44 5.33
C PHE A 76 -2.49 -13.76 6.38
N ARG A 77 -2.49 -12.99 7.47
CA ARG A 77 -1.55 -13.22 8.55
C ARG A 77 -1.75 -14.60 9.19
N ARG A 78 -3.00 -15.00 9.31
CA ARG A 78 -3.30 -16.27 9.93
C ARG A 78 -2.92 -17.47 9.09
N LEU A 79 -2.79 -17.30 7.80
CA LEU A 79 -2.41 -18.38 6.93
C LEU A 79 -0.97 -18.82 7.15
N ASN A 80 -0.23 -17.99 7.82
CA ASN A 80 1.13 -18.36 8.14
C ASN A 80 1.22 -19.00 9.50
#